data_e715e2a66061135c661ddeec6ce8b2d3
#
_entry.id   e715e2a66061135c661ddeec6ce8b2d3
#
_cell.length_a   1.000
_cell.length_b   1.000
_cell.length_c   1.000
_cell.angle_alpha   90.00
_cell.angle_beta   90.00
_cell.angle_gamma   90.00
#
_symmetry.space_group_name_H-M   'P 1'
#
loop_
_entity.id
_entity.type
_entity.pdbx_description
1 polymer ?
#
loop_
_entity_poly.entity_id
_entity_poly.type
_entity_poly.pdbx_seq_one_letter_code
_entity_poly.pdbx_strand_id
1 'polypeptide(L)'
;MKKNDVFASYAVVPPQAARNPEFYQKRNLPIPTLSVVSENDKGVVISGMKMLATSAIFANEIWIGNLIPLAPDQVKQSITCAIPCNANGLSLWMRQPLSNHYDNQFDAPLSWNQDETDVLVMCDKVLVPWERIFVKDDAIQAREIYFKTPAHCYGNHQSNVRYWSKMELIVGLCYKVAKATGADEVPAVRETLGKMSALESTLSGMIYGQIENAENWPENFKTFNRRIMYAALNFCTDNYSMIIDELRTLCGGGVFQMPASIKVMKNKELLNDFETYFQTPQMNALDRMKLFKLAWDVVGSEFAGRQLQYEKFYAGASFIIRNHNFRETPWNHFEDVVDKVMSKYDVPIKP
;
A
#
# COMPACT_ATOMS: atom_id res chain seq x y z
N MET A 1 -19.21 14.73 1.85
CA MET A 1 -18.87 13.32 1.67
C MET A 1 -19.72 12.43 2.58
N LYS A 2 -19.57 12.44 3.91
CA LYS A 2 -20.30 11.55 4.84
C LYS A 2 -21.82 11.49 4.65
N LYS A 3 -22.49 12.65 4.47
CA LYS A 3 -23.96 12.72 4.29
C LYS A 3 -24.47 12.01 3.03
N ASN A 4 -23.67 11.98 1.98
CA ASN A 4 -24.05 11.45 0.66
C ASN A 4 -23.30 10.17 0.32
N ASP A 5 -22.63 9.56 1.30
CA ASP A 5 -21.80 8.35 1.14
C ASP A 5 -20.82 8.43 -0.05
N VAL A 6 -20.15 9.56 -0.17
CA VAL A 6 -19.19 9.82 -1.28
C VAL A 6 -17.88 9.08 -1.02
N PHE A 7 -17.55 8.14 -1.88
CA PHE A 7 -16.22 7.55 -1.97
C PHE A 7 -15.30 8.44 -2.80
N ALA A 8 -14.14 8.80 -2.24
CA ALA A 8 -13.13 9.58 -2.95
C ALA A 8 -11.80 8.83 -2.97
N SER A 9 -11.25 8.65 -4.16
CA SER A 9 -9.85 8.29 -4.35
C SER A 9 -8.97 9.53 -4.34
N TYR A 10 -7.66 9.38 -4.13
CA TYR A 10 -6.73 10.52 -4.20
C TYR A 10 -5.62 10.27 -5.23
N ALA A 11 -5.19 11.36 -5.87
CA ALA A 11 -4.15 11.40 -6.88
C ALA A 11 -3.14 12.50 -6.53
N VAL A 12 -2.04 12.13 -5.87
CA VAL A 12 -1.09 13.09 -5.27
C VAL A 12 0.33 12.99 -5.84
N VAL A 13 0.60 11.95 -6.64
CA VAL A 13 1.93 11.70 -7.18
C VAL A 13 1.98 12.13 -8.65
N PRO A 14 2.93 13.02 -9.05
CA PRO A 14 3.14 13.33 -10.46
C PRO A 14 3.79 12.13 -11.18
N PRO A 15 3.65 12.02 -12.51
CA PRO A 15 4.32 10.97 -13.28
C PRO A 15 5.84 11.11 -13.16
N GLN A 16 6.56 9.99 -13.21
CA GLN A 16 8.03 9.98 -13.13
C GLN A 16 8.67 10.82 -14.25
N ALA A 17 8.05 10.87 -15.41
CA ALA A 17 8.48 11.69 -16.54
C ALA A 17 8.57 13.19 -16.20
N ALA A 18 7.75 13.68 -15.26
CA ALA A 18 7.80 15.07 -14.81
C ALA A 18 9.09 15.45 -14.07
N ARG A 19 9.94 14.49 -13.72
CA ARG A 19 11.24 14.73 -13.08
C ARG A 19 12.27 15.33 -14.04
N ASN A 20 12.02 15.29 -15.35
CA ASN A 20 12.89 15.83 -16.40
C ASN A 20 12.18 16.94 -17.20
N PRO A 21 11.83 18.08 -16.59
CA PRO A 21 11.08 19.14 -17.26
C PRO A 21 11.81 19.70 -18.48
N GLU A 22 13.14 19.79 -18.46
CA GLU A 22 13.94 20.27 -19.58
C GLU A 22 13.79 19.43 -20.86
N PHE A 23 13.56 18.11 -20.72
CA PHE A 23 13.31 17.25 -21.87
C PHE A 23 12.07 17.71 -22.66
N TYR A 24 11.02 18.07 -21.94
CA TYR A 24 9.75 18.53 -22.49
C TYR A 24 9.88 19.95 -23.05
N GLN A 25 10.52 20.85 -22.30
CA GLN A 25 10.75 22.25 -22.71
C GLN A 25 11.55 22.33 -24.02
N LYS A 26 12.67 21.58 -24.15
CA LYS A 26 13.48 21.54 -25.36
C LYS A 26 12.75 21.04 -26.60
N ARG A 27 11.65 20.32 -26.43
CA ARG A 27 10.81 19.75 -27.51
C ARG A 27 9.48 20.49 -27.71
N ASN A 28 9.29 21.57 -26.96
CA ASN A 28 8.03 22.30 -26.93
C ASN A 28 6.81 21.39 -26.63
N LEU A 29 7.00 20.41 -25.71
CA LEU A 29 5.98 19.52 -25.24
C LEU A 29 5.46 20.00 -23.87
N PRO A 30 4.19 19.76 -23.54
CA PRO A 30 3.68 20.07 -22.19
C PRO A 30 4.37 19.18 -21.16
N ILE A 31 4.78 19.77 -20.04
CA ILE A 31 5.32 19.00 -18.91
C ILE A 31 4.20 18.10 -18.37
N PRO A 32 4.43 16.79 -18.20
CA PRO A 32 3.36 15.83 -17.90
C PRO A 32 2.91 15.86 -16.42
N THR A 33 3.00 16.98 -15.75
CA THR A 33 2.44 17.18 -14.42
C THR A 33 1.16 18.00 -14.50
N LEU A 34 0.21 17.70 -13.61
CA LEU A 34 -1.05 18.44 -13.58
C LEU A 34 -0.80 19.89 -13.16
N SER A 35 -1.36 20.83 -13.91
CA SER A 35 -1.20 22.26 -13.69
C SER A 35 -2.45 23.06 -14.09
N VAL A 36 -2.56 24.25 -13.53
CA VAL A 36 -3.54 25.27 -13.94
C VAL A 36 -3.12 25.83 -15.29
N VAL A 37 -4.01 25.80 -16.29
CA VAL A 37 -3.77 26.34 -17.62
C VAL A 37 -4.54 27.64 -17.90
N SER A 38 -5.68 27.83 -17.28
CA SER A 38 -6.46 29.08 -17.31
C SER A 38 -7.44 29.14 -16.16
N GLU A 39 -8.06 30.29 -15.98
CA GLU A 39 -9.14 30.53 -15.01
C GLU A 39 -10.18 31.48 -15.59
N ASN A 40 -11.39 31.36 -15.09
CA ASN A 40 -12.53 32.21 -15.45
C ASN A 40 -13.48 32.38 -14.27
N ASP A 41 -14.62 33.04 -14.48
CA ASP A 41 -15.64 33.26 -13.45
C ASP A 41 -16.24 31.97 -12.86
N LYS A 42 -16.20 30.84 -13.58
CA LYS A 42 -16.77 29.58 -13.15
C LYS A 42 -15.76 28.70 -12.36
N GLY A 43 -14.45 28.93 -12.52
CA GLY A 43 -13.45 28.13 -11.85
C GLY A 43 -12.09 28.15 -12.54
N VAL A 44 -11.30 27.12 -12.25
CA VAL A 44 -9.95 26.91 -12.75
C VAL A 44 -9.92 25.74 -13.73
N VAL A 45 -9.24 25.92 -14.85
CA VAL A 45 -9.05 24.86 -15.85
C VAL A 45 -7.70 24.20 -15.62
N ILE A 46 -7.71 22.88 -15.47
CA ILE A 46 -6.51 22.09 -15.22
C ILE A 46 -6.21 21.13 -16.38
N SER A 47 -4.94 20.94 -16.68
CA SER A 47 -4.44 19.93 -17.63
C SER A 47 -3.17 19.25 -17.10
N GLY A 48 -2.90 18.04 -17.61
CA GLY A 48 -1.78 17.22 -17.21
C GLY A 48 -2.21 15.95 -16.50
N MET A 49 -1.31 15.30 -15.76
CA MET A 49 -1.61 14.00 -15.20
C MET A 49 -1.11 13.82 -13.75
N LYS A 50 -1.78 12.91 -13.04
CA LYS A 50 -1.33 12.29 -11.79
C LYS A 50 -1.37 10.79 -11.95
N MET A 51 -0.57 10.08 -11.16
CA MET A 51 -0.48 8.62 -11.21
C MET A 51 -0.84 7.98 -9.88
N LEU A 52 -1.12 6.68 -9.93
CA LEU A 52 -1.38 5.83 -8.77
C LEU A 52 -2.63 6.23 -7.96
N ALA A 53 -3.72 6.53 -8.67
CA ALA A 53 -5.04 6.72 -8.05
C ALA A 53 -5.74 5.36 -7.95
N THR A 54 -5.42 4.60 -6.91
CA THR A 54 -6.01 3.28 -6.69
C THR A 54 -7.53 3.38 -6.51
N SER A 55 -8.27 2.49 -7.18
CA SER A 55 -9.74 2.42 -7.15
C SER A 55 -10.47 3.68 -7.66
N ALA A 56 -9.80 4.58 -8.36
CA ALA A 56 -10.43 5.81 -8.85
C ALA A 56 -11.60 5.56 -9.81
N ILE A 57 -11.59 4.45 -10.56
CA ILE A 57 -12.70 4.08 -11.45
C ILE A 57 -14.01 3.73 -10.70
N PHE A 58 -13.92 3.41 -9.42
CA PHE A 58 -15.06 3.11 -8.55
C PHE A 58 -15.44 4.29 -7.68
N ALA A 59 -14.68 5.39 -7.71
CA ALA A 59 -14.90 6.54 -6.87
C ALA A 59 -15.96 7.49 -7.46
N ASN A 60 -16.62 8.24 -6.57
CA ASN A 60 -17.46 9.36 -6.98
C ASN A 60 -16.61 10.58 -7.35
N GLU A 61 -15.53 10.78 -6.61
CA GLU A 61 -14.65 11.94 -6.74
C GLU A 61 -13.18 11.55 -6.62
N ILE A 62 -12.30 12.36 -7.22
CA ILE A 62 -10.86 12.26 -7.10
C ILE A 62 -10.35 13.51 -6.40
N TRP A 63 -9.69 13.32 -5.26
CA TRP A 63 -8.90 14.35 -4.61
C TRP A 63 -7.56 14.48 -5.29
N ILE A 64 -7.29 15.63 -5.87
CA ILE A 64 -6.01 15.99 -6.48
C ILE A 64 -5.20 16.83 -5.50
N GLY A 65 -3.95 16.46 -5.27
CA GLY A 65 -3.06 17.18 -4.37
C GLY A 65 -1.59 17.00 -4.73
N ASN A 66 -0.72 17.43 -3.83
CA ASN A 66 0.74 17.39 -4.02
C ASN A 66 1.43 16.82 -2.78
N LEU A 67 1.99 15.62 -2.91
CA LEU A 67 2.78 14.98 -1.84
C LEU A 67 4.27 15.34 -1.95
N ILE A 68 4.77 15.46 -3.18
CA ILE A 68 6.17 15.85 -3.46
C ILE A 68 6.29 17.36 -3.35
N PRO A 69 7.35 17.88 -2.71
CA PRO A 69 7.59 19.32 -2.65
C PRO A 69 7.64 19.95 -4.04
N LEU A 70 6.98 21.10 -4.18
CA LEU A 70 7.06 21.92 -5.36
C LEU A 70 8.13 22.99 -5.17
N ALA A 71 8.85 23.35 -6.24
CA ALA A 71 9.72 24.50 -6.23
C ALA A 71 8.89 25.81 -6.18
N PRO A 72 9.43 26.92 -5.65
CA PRO A 72 8.69 28.17 -5.50
C PRO A 72 8.12 28.74 -6.81
N ASP A 73 8.72 28.45 -7.95
CA ASP A 73 8.28 28.85 -9.28
C ASP A 73 7.21 27.93 -9.88
N GLN A 74 6.95 26.79 -9.26
CA GLN A 74 5.93 25.83 -9.70
C GLN A 74 4.51 26.21 -9.21
N VAL A 75 4.18 27.48 -9.31
CA VAL A 75 2.89 28.05 -8.82
C VAL A 75 1.68 27.41 -9.52
N LYS A 76 1.75 27.21 -10.83
CA LYS A 76 0.67 26.61 -11.61
C LYS A 76 0.39 25.13 -11.27
N GLN A 77 1.38 24.42 -10.74
CA GLN A 77 1.25 23.04 -10.27
C GLN A 77 0.71 22.95 -8.83
N SER A 78 0.69 24.06 -8.11
CA SER A 78 0.27 24.13 -6.70
C SER A 78 -1.24 24.18 -6.54
N ILE A 79 -1.96 23.24 -7.18
CA ILE A 79 -3.40 23.09 -7.06
C ILE A 79 -3.75 21.87 -6.18
N THR A 80 -4.66 22.09 -5.23
CA THR A 80 -5.35 21.02 -4.50
C THR A 80 -6.85 21.20 -4.69
N CYS A 81 -7.51 20.19 -5.25
CA CYS A 81 -8.92 20.27 -5.62
C CYS A 81 -9.59 18.88 -5.59
N ALA A 82 -10.91 18.86 -5.70
CA ALA A 82 -11.68 17.63 -5.87
C ALA A 82 -12.48 17.72 -7.18
N ILE A 83 -12.40 16.66 -7.99
CA ILE A 83 -13.13 16.57 -9.25
C ILE A 83 -14.01 15.32 -9.27
N PRO A 84 -15.22 15.39 -9.86
CA PRO A 84 -16.04 14.20 -10.05
C PRO A 84 -15.42 13.29 -11.10
N CYS A 85 -15.57 11.96 -10.94
CA CYS A 85 -15.00 10.99 -11.87
C CYS A 85 -15.61 11.02 -13.28
N ASN A 86 -16.71 11.72 -13.47
CA ASN A 86 -17.35 11.96 -14.77
C ASN A 86 -17.12 13.40 -15.30
N ALA A 87 -16.10 14.11 -14.80
CA ALA A 87 -15.79 15.44 -15.28
C ALA A 87 -15.43 15.44 -16.77
N ASN A 88 -15.93 16.43 -17.52
CA ASN A 88 -15.57 16.59 -18.92
C ASN A 88 -14.06 16.86 -19.06
N GLY A 89 -13.39 16.13 -19.97
CA GLY A 89 -11.94 16.21 -20.18
C GLY A 89 -11.13 15.33 -19.23
N LEU A 90 -11.75 14.58 -18.30
CA LEU A 90 -11.09 13.58 -17.48
C LEU A 90 -11.03 12.24 -18.21
N SER A 91 -9.85 11.63 -18.21
CA SER A 91 -9.62 10.26 -18.66
C SER A 91 -8.94 9.46 -17.56
N LEU A 92 -9.47 8.28 -17.26
CA LEU A 92 -8.95 7.33 -16.30
C LEU A 92 -8.35 6.13 -17.05
N TRP A 93 -7.03 6.02 -17.01
CA TRP A 93 -6.31 4.92 -17.67
C TRP A 93 -5.97 3.87 -16.64
N MET A 94 -6.73 2.81 -16.64
CA MET A 94 -6.59 1.76 -15.65
C MET A 94 -5.75 0.58 -16.17
N ARG A 95 -5.10 -0.10 -15.25
CA ARG A 95 -4.54 -1.43 -15.46
C ARG A 95 -5.68 -2.42 -15.75
N GLN A 96 -5.39 -3.46 -16.53
CA GLN A 96 -6.34 -4.55 -16.74
C GLN A 96 -6.72 -5.19 -15.39
N PRO A 97 -8.00 -5.42 -15.12
CA PRO A 97 -8.44 -6.15 -13.93
C PRO A 97 -7.87 -7.56 -13.90
N LEU A 98 -7.37 -7.98 -12.75
CA LEU A 98 -6.75 -9.31 -12.59
C LEU A 98 -7.77 -10.44 -12.75
N SER A 99 -9.03 -10.19 -12.40
CA SER A 99 -10.14 -11.15 -12.59
C SER A 99 -10.33 -11.55 -14.05
N ASN A 100 -9.93 -10.71 -15.02
CA ASN A 100 -10.08 -11.01 -16.46
C ASN A 100 -9.21 -12.20 -16.93
N HIS A 101 -8.22 -12.59 -16.15
CA HIS A 101 -7.38 -13.77 -16.45
C HIS A 101 -8.03 -15.09 -16.01
N TYR A 102 -9.14 -15.04 -15.30
CA TYR A 102 -9.79 -16.19 -14.70
C TYR A 102 -11.27 -16.20 -15.04
N ASP A 103 -11.86 -17.36 -15.16
CA ASP A 103 -13.28 -17.53 -15.45
C ASP A 103 -14.08 -18.11 -14.27
N ASN A 104 -13.46 -18.18 -13.11
CA ASN A 104 -14.09 -18.56 -11.85
C ASN A 104 -13.23 -18.15 -10.62
N GLN A 105 -13.92 -17.99 -9.49
CA GLN A 105 -13.29 -17.61 -8.22
C GLN A 105 -12.40 -18.69 -7.61
N PHE A 106 -12.67 -19.96 -7.87
CA PHE A 106 -11.92 -21.05 -7.24
C PHE A 106 -10.45 -21.06 -7.64
N ASP A 107 -10.16 -20.77 -8.91
CA ASP A 107 -8.80 -20.83 -9.46
C ASP A 107 -7.92 -19.65 -9.02
N ALA A 108 -8.51 -18.50 -8.65
CA ALA A 108 -7.78 -17.32 -8.16
C ALA A 108 -8.68 -16.45 -7.25
N PRO A 109 -8.90 -16.85 -5.99
CA PRO A 109 -9.91 -16.23 -5.14
C PRO A 109 -9.63 -14.79 -4.75
N LEU A 110 -8.37 -14.38 -4.62
CA LEU A 110 -7.98 -13.01 -4.29
C LEU A 110 -7.97 -12.13 -5.54
N SER A 111 -7.39 -12.60 -6.64
CA SER A 111 -7.45 -11.91 -7.94
C SER A 111 -8.88 -11.63 -8.37
N TRP A 112 -9.80 -12.55 -8.06
CA TRP A 112 -11.22 -12.41 -8.40
C TRP A 112 -11.96 -11.39 -7.55
N ASN A 113 -11.69 -11.33 -6.22
CA ASN A 113 -12.49 -10.55 -5.29
C ASN A 113 -11.81 -9.32 -4.72
N GLN A 114 -10.47 -9.23 -4.77
CA GLN A 114 -9.70 -8.24 -4.02
C GLN A 114 -8.86 -7.33 -4.94
N ASP A 115 -9.19 -7.28 -6.22
CA ASP A 115 -8.45 -6.39 -7.14
C ASP A 115 -8.75 -4.92 -6.85
N GLU A 116 -7.71 -4.19 -6.51
CA GLU A 116 -7.72 -2.74 -6.38
C GLU A 116 -7.09 -2.14 -7.65
N THR A 117 -7.89 -1.81 -8.64
CA THR A 117 -7.41 -1.34 -9.94
C THR A 117 -6.65 -0.02 -9.82
N ASP A 118 -5.40 -0.02 -10.29
CA ASP A 118 -4.55 1.17 -10.30
C ASP A 118 -4.83 2.01 -11.54
N VAL A 119 -4.85 3.34 -11.38
CA VAL A 119 -5.31 4.28 -12.41
C VAL A 119 -4.33 5.42 -12.59
N LEU A 120 -4.08 5.81 -13.86
CA LEU A 120 -3.54 7.12 -14.23
C LEU A 120 -4.70 8.09 -14.42
N VAL A 121 -4.58 9.27 -13.83
CA VAL A 121 -5.57 10.36 -13.94
C VAL A 121 -5.04 11.39 -14.93
N MET A 122 -5.70 11.52 -16.08
CA MET A 122 -5.34 12.47 -17.12
C MET A 122 -6.43 13.52 -17.28
N CYS A 123 -6.04 14.78 -17.20
CA CYS A 123 -6.92 15.94 -17.37
C CYS A 123 -6.56 16.66 -18.67
N ASP A 124 -7.53 16.83 -19.55
CA ASP A 124 -7.45 17.71 -20.70
C ASP A 124 -8.48 18.83 -20.55
N LYS A 125 -8.01 19.97 -20.07
CA LYS A 125 -8.84 21.17 -19.84
C LYS A 125 -10.08 20.91 -18.96
N VAL A 126 -9.91 20.17 -17.86
CA VAL A 126 -10.96 19.91 -16.90
C VAL A 126 -11.26 21.20 -16.13
N LEU A 127 -12.51 21.66 -16.15
CA LEU A 127 -12.97 22.80 -15.34
C LEU A 127 -13.24 22.34 -13.92
N VAL A 128 -12.58 22.97 -12.96
CA VAL A 128 -12.78 22.78 -11.51
C VAL A 128 -13.50 24.02 -10.97
N PRO A 129 -14.74 23.92 -10.49
CA PRO A 129 -15.46 25.04 -9.88
C PRO A 129 -14.72 25.58 -8.65
N TRP A 130 -14.86 26.88 -8.38
CA TRP A 130 -14.15 27.55 -7.28
C TRP A 130 -14.41 26.91 -5.92
N GLU A 131 -15.60 26.44 -5.65
CA GLU A 131 -15.97 25.78 -4.40
C GLU A 131 -15.32 24.38 -4.19
N ARG A 132 -14.65 23.86 -5.23
CA ARG A 132 -13.93 22.59 -5.19
C ARG A 132 -12.41 22.75 -5.14
N ILE A 133 -11.93 23.97 -4.98
CA ILE A 133 -10.51 24.30 -4.90
C ILE A 133 -10.15 24.60 -3.45
N PHE A 134 -9.14 23.91 -2.92
CA PHE A 134 -8.71 24.03 -1.52
C PHE A 134 -7.39 24.78 -1.38
N VAL A 135 -6.48 24.62 -2.35
CA VAL A 135 -5.22 25.37 -2.45
C VAL A 135 -4.97 25.72 -3.91
N LYS A 136 -4.54 26.95 -4.15
CA LYS A 136 -4.14 27.48 -5.45
C LYS A 136 -3.05 28.54 -5.26
N ASP A 137 -2.09 28.55 -6.18
CA ASP A 137 -1.00 29.53 -6.26
C ASP A 137 -0.08 29.58 -5.01
N ASP A 138 -0.06 28.51 -4.21
CA ASP A 138 0.78 28.37 -3.03
C ASP A 138 1.48 27.02 -3.02
N ALA A 139 2.75 27.01 -3.48
CA ALA A 139 3.54 25.79 -3.60
C ALA A 139 3.87 25.14 -2.23
N ILE A 140 3.96 25.96 -1.18
CA ILE A 140 4.21 25.48 0.18
C ILE A 140 2.95 24.83 0.74
N GLN A 141 1.83 25.56 0.73
CA GLN A 141 0.57 25.10 1.27
C GLN A 141 0.02 23.87 0.55
N ALA A 142 0.25 23.76 -0.77
CA ALA A 142 -0.17 22.60 -1.56
C ALA A 142 0.39 21.27 -1.05
N ARG A 143 1.57 21.29 -0.43
CA ARG A 143 2.16 20.14 0.25
C ARG A 143 1.79 20.09 1.72
N GLU A 144 1.86 21.22 2.41
CA GLU A 144 1.68 21.30 3.86
C GLU A 144 0.28 20.89 4.32
N ILE A 145 -0.76 21.09 3.49
CA ILE A 145 -2.11 20.66 3.81
C ILE A 145 -2.17 19.17 4.19
N TYR A 146 -1.32 18.35 3.59
CA TYR A 146 -1.26 16.92 3.87
C TYR A 146 -0.62 16.61 5.24
N PHE A 147 0.34 17.42 5.69
CA PHE A 147 1.07 17.22 6.94
C PHE A 147 0.53 18.05 8.10
N LYS A 148 -0.06 19.21 7.82
CA LYS A 148 -0.69 20.07 8.84
C LYS A 148 -2.08 19.61 9.25
N THR A 149 -2.67 18.69 8.49
CA THR A 149 -3.89 17.97 8.88
C THR A 149 -3.55 16.58 9.39
N PRO A 150 -4.42 15.89 10.13
CA PRO A 150 -4.18 14.51 10.56
C PRO A 150 -4.29 13.49 9.43
N ALA A 151 -4.56 13.89 8.19
CA ALA A 151 -4.76 13.00 7.04
C ALA A 151 -3.59 12.02 6.84
N HIS A 152 -2.36 12.53 6.95
CA HIS A 152 -1.15 11.71 6.85
C HIS A 152 -1.08 10.61 7.93
N CYS A 153 -1.41 10.96 9.18
CA CYS A 153 -1.39 10.01 10.30
C CYS A 153 -2.48 8.93 10.12
N TYR A 154 -3.69 9.34 9.77
CA TYR A 154 -4.79 8.40 9.56
C TYR A 154 -4.55 7.46 8.36
N GLY A 155 -4.04 7.98 7.25
CA GLY A 155 -3.71 7.18 6.08
C GLY A 155 -2.62 6.13 6.36
N ASN A 156 -1.58 6.51 7.08
CA ASN A 156 -0.50 5.59 7.45
C ASN A 156 -0.92 4.58 8.52
N HIS A 157 -1.73 4.97 9.48
CA HIS A 157 -2.32 4.02 10.43
C HIS A 157 -3.20 2.99 9.73
N GLN A 158 -4.07 3.43 8.80
CA GLN A 158 -4.89 2.53 7.98
C GLN A 158 -4.00 1.54 7.21
N SER A 159 -2.86 2.01 6.68
CA SER A 159 -1.90 1.14 6.00
C SER A 159 -1.36 0.03 6.92
N ASN A 160 -1.01 0.37 8.16
CA ASN A 160 -0.52 -0.60 9.14
C ASN A 160 -1.60 -1.64 9.49
N VAL A 161 -2.85 -1.21 9.69
CA VAL A 161 -3.99 -2.09 9.96
C VAL A 161 -4.28 -3.02 8.78
N ARG A 162 -4.30 -2.48 7.55
CA ARG A 162 -4.46 -3.28 6.33
C ARG A 162 -3.37 -4.36 6.22
N TYR A 163 -2.11 -3.98 6.49
CA TYR A 163 -1.00 -4.93 6.46
C TYR A 163 -1.15 -6.00 7.54
N TRP A 164 -1.59 -5.63 8.74
CA TRP A 164 -1.86 -6.59 9.81
C TRP A 164 -2.90 -7.62 9.40
N SER A 165 -4.03 -7.20 8.81
CA SER A 165 -5.04 -8.14 8.27
C SER A 165 -4.46 -9.09 7.21
N LYS A 166 -3.52 -8.62 6.37
CA LYS A 166 -2.79 -9.50 5.44
C LYS A 166 -1.89 -10.49 6.19
N MET A 167 -1.22 -10.04 7.25
CA MET A 167 -0.38 -10.92 8.06
C MET A 167 -1.18 -12.05 8.70
N GLU A 168 -2.37 -11.79 9.22
CA GLU A 168 -3.27 -12.82 9.77
C GLU A 168 -3.59 -13.89 8.72
N LEU A 169 -3.93 -13.46 7.49
CA LEU A 169 -4.16 -14.39 6.38
C LEU A 169 -2.90 -15.20 6.04
N ILE A 170 -1.74 -14.56 5.94
CA ILE A 170 -0.48 -15.21 5.55
C ILE A 170 -0.02 -16.19 6.63
N VAL A 171 -0.07 -15.83 7.91
CA VAL A 171 0.28 -16.71 9.03
C VAL A 171 -0.68 -17.91 9.06
N GLY A 172 -1.97 -17.67 8.87
CA GLY A 172 -2.97 -18.74 8.75
C GLY A 172 -2.70 -19.69 7.59
N LEU A 173 -2.30 -19.14 6.42
CA LEU A 173 -1.89 -19.95 5.26
C LEU A 173 -0.64 -20.79 5.54
N CYS A 174 0.39 -20.20 6.14
CA CYS A 174 1.61 -20.93 6.54
C CYS A 174 1.26 -22.16 7.37
N TYR A 175 0.42 -21.97 8.38
CA TYR A 175 0.01 -23.07 9.26
C TYR A 175 -0.85 -24.13 8.53
N LYS A 176 -1.85 -23.69 7.73
CA LYS A 176 -2.69 -24.61 6.97
C LYS A 176 -1.94 -25.40 5.91
N VAL A 177 -0.98 -24.77 5.23
CA VAL A 177 -0.10 -25.45 4.25
C VAL A 177 0.79 -26.47 4.95
N ALA A 178 1.41 -26.12 6.07
CA ALA A 178 2.22 -27.05 6.86
C ALA A 178 1.40 -28.25 7.29
N LYS A 179 0.19 -28.06 7.80
CA LYS A 179 -0.72 -29.17 8.16
C LYS A 179 -1.13 -30.01 6.96
N ALA A 180 -1.50 -29.39 5.86
CA ALA A 180 -1.94 -30.12 4.65
C ALA A 180 -0.84 -30.99 4.04
N THR A 181 0.40 -30.67 4.30
CA THR A 181 1.58 -31.46 3.87
C THR A 181 2.10 -32.41 4.94
N GLY A 182 1.56 -32.37 6.17
CA GLY A 182 2.05 -33.15 7.31
C GLY A 182 3.40 -32.68 7.86
N ALA A 183 3.80 -31.44 7.53
CA ALA A 183 5.09 -30.87 7.92
C ALA A 183 5.04 -30.05 9.23
N ASP A 184 3.87 -29.85 9.81
CA ASP A 184 3.67 -29.04 11.02
C ASP A 184 4.35 -29.59 12.28
N GLU A 185 4.73 -30.89 12.28
CA GLU A 185 5.51 -31.51 13.34
C GLU A 185 7.04 -31.41 13.14
N VAL A 186 7.49 -30.99 11.96
CA VAL A 186 8.92 -30.85 11.64
C VAL A 186 9.50 -29.65 12.41
N PRO A 187 10.61 -29.83 13.19
CA PRO A 187 11.18 -28.76 14.01
C PRO A 187 11.48 -27.45 13.24
N ALA A 188 12.07 -27.53 12.05
CA ALA A 188 12.39 -26.37 11.22
C ALA A 188 11.12 -25.64 10.73
N VAL A 189 10.02 -26.37 10.46
CA VAL A 189 8.74 -25.76 10.09
C VAL A 189 8.10 -25.08 11.29
N ARG A 190 8.18 -25.69 12.49
CA ARG A 190 7.71 -25.04 13.73
C ARG A 190 8.48 -23.76 14.04
N GLU A 191 9.79 -23.72 13.81
CA GLU A 191 10.61 -22.53 13.94
C GLU A 191 10.11 -21.41 12.99
N THR A 192 9.90 -21.72 11.72
CA THR A 192 9.35 -20.79 10.72
C THR A 192 7.96 -20.29 11.14
N LEU A 193 7.06 -21.17 11.58
CA LEU A 193 5.73 -20.77 12.04
C LEU A 193 5.80 -19.89 13.29
N GLY A 194 6.69 -20.19 14.23
CA GLY A 194 6.95 -19.37 15.41
C GLY A 194 7.46 -17.97 15.05
N LYS A 195 8.40 -17.87 14.10
CA LYS A 195 8.89 -16.61 13.55
C LYS A 195 7.75 -15.78 12.91
N MET A 196 6.92 -16.42 12.10
CA MET A 196 5.80 -15.75 11.42
C MET A 196 4.77 -15.22 12.43
N SER A 197 4.44 -15.99 13.44
CA SER A 197 3.56 -15.58 14.54
C SER A 197 4.15 -14.40 15.34
N ALA A 198 5.45 -14.42 15.64
CA ALA A 198 6.13 -13.34 16.35
C ALA A 198 6.12 -12.02 15.55
N LEU A 199 6.28 -12.09 14.23
CA LEU A 199 6.21 -10.92 13.37
C LEU A 199 4.80 -10.30 13.34
N GLU A 200 3.76 -11.12 13.26
CA GLU A 200 2.38 -10.68 13.35
C GLU A 200 2.09 -9.99 14.68
N SER A 201 2.44 -10.64 15.80
CA SER A 201 2.23 -10.09 17.16
C SER A 201 3.03 -8.80 17.39
N THR A 202 4.22 -8.67 16.81
CA THR A 202 5.02 -7.43 16.86
C THR A 202 4.27 -6.28 16.20
N LEU A 203 3.74 -6.51 15.00
CA LEU A 203 2.96 -5.48 14.29
C LEU A 203 1.67 -5.12 15.02
N SER A 204 0.94 -6.11 15.49
CA SER A 204 -0.25 -5.94 16.32
C SER A 204 0.04 -5.07 17.56
N GLY A 205 1.12 -5.38 18.29
CA GLY A 205 1.57 -4.58 19.42
C GLY A 205 1.91 -3.13 19.06
N MET A 206 2.55 -2.89 17.91
CA MET A 206 2.80 -1.53 17.41
C MET A 206 1.50 -0.78 17.09
N ILE A 207 0.50 -1.46 16.51
CA ILE A 207 -0.80 -0.84 16.19
C ILE A 207 -1.53 -0.44 17.47
N TYR A 208 -1.60 -1.31 18.47
CA TYR A 208 -2.16 -0.95 19.78
C TYR A 208 -1.36 0.16 20.46
N GLY A 209 -0.03 0.13 20.37
CA GLY A 209 0.83 1.19 20.88
C GLY A 209 0.56 2.56 20.24
N GLN A 210 0.21 2.61 18.95
CA GLN A 210 -0.20 3.85 18.26
C GLN A 210 -1.47 4.44 18.85
N ILE A 211 -2.42 3.60 19.24
CA ILE A 211 -3.72 3.98 19.77
C ILE A 211 -3.58 4.43 21.24
N GLU A 212 -2.96 3.60 22.08
CA GLU A 212 -2.84 3.85 23.52
C GLU A 212 -1.97 5.09 23.83
N ASN A 213 -0.99 5.39 22.99
CA ASN A 213 -0.14 6.57 23.13
C ASN A 213 -0.53 7.69 22.15
N ALA A 214 -1.84 7.82 21.85
CA ALA A 214 -2.35 8.84 20.95
C ALA A 214 -1.89 10.25 21.33
N GLU A 215 -1.57 11.06 20.32
CA GLU A 215 -1.08 12.43 20.47
C GLU A 215 -2.23 13.43 20.33
N ASN A 216 -2.14 14.55 21.07
CA ASN A 216 -3.06 15.66 20.87
C ASN A 216 -2.71 16.42 19.58
N TRP A 217 -3.73 16.77 18.83
CA TRP A 217 -3.65 17.59 17.63
C TRP A 217 -4.41 18.91 17.86
N PRO A 218 -4.04 20.01 17.17
CA PRO A 218 -4.82 21.24 17.24
C PRO A 218 -6.33 21.04 17.07
N GLU A 219 -7.15 21.93 17.60
CA GLU A 219 -8.62 21.91 17.52
C GLU A 219 -9.28 20.69 18.20
N ASN A 220 -8.67 20.19 19.28
CA ASN A 220 -9.16 19.05 20.06
C ASN A 220 -9.24 17.70 19.30
N PHE A 221 -8.54 17.57 18.19
CA PHE A 221 -8.35 16.27 17.55
C PHE A 221 -7.29 15.45 18.27
N LYS A 222 -7.39 14.13 18.12
CA LYS A 222 -6.33 13.19 18.50
C LYS A 222 -5.81 12.49 17.26
N THR A 223 -4.53 12.22 17.22
CA THR A 223 -3.91 11.40 16.19
C THR A 223 -3.22 10.20 16.83
N PHE A 224 -2.86 9.23 16.01
CA PHE A 224 -2.06 8.10 16.43
C PHE A 224 -0.64 8.55 16.81
N ASN A 225 0.03 7.83 17.71
CA ASN A 225 1.44 8.10 18.00
C ASN A 225 2.28 7.96 16.72
N ARG A 226 2.83 9.09 16.25
CA ARG A 226 3.52 9.15 14.95
C ARG A 226 4.82 8.35 14.96
N ARG A 227 5.55 8.36 16.04
CA ARG A 227 6.80 7.60 16.16
C ARG A 227 6.57 6.10 16.00
N ILE A 228 5.59 5.55 16.73
CA ILE A 228 5.25 4.12 16.65
C ILE A 228 4.64 3.79 15.28
N MET A 229 3.83 4.69 14.72
CA MET A 229 3.23 4.52 13.40
C MET A 229 4.27 4.40 12.29
N TYR A 230 5.30 5.27 12.28
CA TYR A 230 6.37 5.16 11.29
C TYR A 230 7.29 3.96 11.53
N ALA A 231 7.49 3.55 12.79
CA ALA A 231 8.19 2.31 13.10
C ALA A 231 7.46 1.10 12.50
N ALA A 232 6.13 1.05 12.64
CA ALA A 232 5.29 0.01 12.02
C ALA A 232 5.35 0.05 10.49
N LEU A 233 5.35 1.23 9.86
CA LEU A 233 5.53 1.34 8.40
C LEU A 233 6.88 0.81 7.94
N ASN A 234 7.97 1.11 8.65
CA ASN A 234 9.28 0.52 8.36
C ASN A 234 9.25 -0.99 8.48
N PHE A 235 8.68 -1.50 9.58
CA PHE A 235 8.51 -2.92 9.79
C PHE A 235 7.80 -3.59 8.61
N CYS A 236 6.66 -3.04 8.17
CA CYS A 236 5.90 -3.55 7.03
C CYS A 236 6.73 -3.58 5.75
N THR A 237 7.35 -2.43 5.41
CA THR A 237 8.12 -2.27 4.17
C THR A 237 9.35 -3.19 4.11
N ASP A 238 10.03 -3.37 5.24
CA ASP A 238 11.26 -4.15 5.30
C ASP A 238 10.99 -5.67 5.34
N ASN A 239 9.85 -6.11 5.89
CA ASN A 239 9.59 -7.53 6.12
C ASN A 239 8.69 -8.21 5.09
N TYR A 240 7.87 -7.51 4.30
CA TYR A 240 6.87 -8.15 3.44
C TYR A 240 7.45 -9.17 2.46
N SER A 241 8.57 -8.84 1.81
CA SER A 241 9.21 -9.75 0.85
C SER A 241 9.68 -11.04 1.52
N MET A 242 10.27 -10.95 2.71
CA MET A 242 10.70 -12.09 3.50
C MET A 242 9.51 -12.94 3.96
N ILE A 243 8.44 -12.31 4.43
CA ILE A 243 7.21 -12.98 4.86
C ILE A 243 6.59 -13.80 3.72
N ILE A 244 6.52 -13.25 2.51
CA ILE A 244 6.03 -13.96 1.32
C ILE A 244 6.99 -15.10 0.94
N ASP A 245 8.28 -14.93 1.10
CA ASP A 245 9.28 -15.97 0.79
C ASP A 245 9.20 -17.15 1.76
N GLU A 246 8.95 -16.91 3.05
CA GLU A 246 8.69 -17.98 4.03
C GLU A 246 7.45 -18.81 3.66
N LEU A 247 6.33 -18.14 3.29
CA LEU A 247 5.13 -18.85 2.81
C LEU A 247 5.43 -19.64 1.53
N ARG A 248 6.18 -19.07 0.59
CA ARG A 248 6.61 -19.75 -0.64
C ARG A 248 7.44 -21.00 -0.34
N THR A 249 8.35 -20.90 0.62
CA THR A 249 9.17 -22.03 1.08
C THR A 249 8.33 -23.14 1.68
N LEU A 250 7.34 -22.82 2.51
CA LEU A 250 6.41 -23.80 3.08
C LEU A 250 5.51 -24.46 2.01
N CYS A 251 5.11 -23.73 0.97
CA CYS A 251 4.34 -24.28 -0.15
C CYS A 251 5.16 -25.29 -0.98
N GLY A 252 6.47 -25.09 -1.08
CA GLY A 252 7.36 -25.90 -1.91
C GLY A 252 6.83 -26.03 -3.33
N GLY A 253 6.94 -27.22 -3.93
CA GLY A 253 6.38 -27.54 -5.24
C GLY A 253 4.86 -27.76 -5.28
N GLY A 254 4.17 -27.71 -4.15
CA GLY A 254 2.74 -27.99 -4.06
C GLY A 254 1.86 -27.08 -4.91
N VAL A 255 2.25 -25.81 -5.04
CA VAL A 255 1.54 -24.83 -5.86
C VAL A 255 1.64 -25.11 -7.38
N PHE A 256 2.67 -25.82 -7.84
CA PHE A 256 2.84 -26.19 -9.25
C PHE A 256 2.11 -27.48 -9.63
N GLN A 257 1.65 -28.26 -8.65
CA GLN A 257 1.00 -29.55 -8.86
C GLN A 257 -0.52 -29.42 -9.10
N MET A 258 -1.06 -28.21 -8.95
CA MET A 258 -2.49 -28.00 -9.09
C MET A 258 -2.88 -27.87 -10.56
N PRO A 259 -3.97 -28.55 -11.02
CA PRO A 259 -4.51 -28.36 -12.36
C PRO A 259 -4.83 -26.89 -12.64
N ALA A 260 -4.74 -26.52 -13.92
CA ALA A 260 -4.93 -25.12 -14.33
C ALA A 260 -6.31 -24.56 -13.92
N SER A 261 -7.36 -25.37 -14.03
CA SER A 261 -8.72 -24.97 -13.65
C SER A 261 -9.49 -26.10 -12.97
N ILE A 262 -10.32 -25.72 -12.00
CA ILE A 262 -11.30 -26.62 -11.36
C ILE A 262 -12.25 -27.27 -12.39
N LYS A 263 -12.44 -26.65 -13.56
CA LYS A 263 -13.30 -27.18 -14.61
C LYS A 263 -12.86 -28.55 -15.15
N VAL A 264 -11.58 -28.87 -15.01
CA VAL A 264 -11.03 -30.20 -15.34
C VAL A 264 -11.76 -31.30 -14.55
N MET A 265 -12.18 -31.01 -13.31
CA MET A 265 -12.88 -31.95 -12.42
C MET A 265 -14.33 -32.26 -12.86
N LYS A 266 -14.84 -31.65 -13.94
CA LYS A 266 -16.11 -32.02 -14.57
C LYS A 266 -16.01 -33.39 -15.27
N ASN A 267 -14.80 -33.81 -15.65
CA ASN A 267 -14.51 -35.15 -16.12
C ASN A 267 -14.40 -36.09 -14.91
N LYS A 268 -15.27 -37.08 -14.82
CA LYS A 268 -15.37 -37.99 -13.68
C LYS A 268 -14.13 -38.88 -13.51
N GLU A 269 -13.49 -39.30 -14.59
CA GLU A 269 -12.28 -40.12 -14.54
C GLU A 269 -11.12 -39.29 -13.96
N LEU A 270 -10.91 -38.07 -14.48
CA LEU A 270 -9.88 -37.17 -13.97
C LEU A 270 -10.13 -36.75 -12.52
N LEU A 271 -11.38 -36.56 -12.13
CA LEU A 271 -11.73 -36.29 -10.74
C LEU A 271 -11.37 -37.48 -9.83
N ASN A 272 -11.72 -38.71 -10.22
CA ASN A 272 -11.42 -39.92 -9.47
C ASN A 272 -9.92 -40.14 -9.31
N ASP A 273 -9.14 -39.92 -10.38
CA ASP A 273 -7.68 -39.99 -10.34
C ASP A 273 -7.13 -38.91 -9.41
N PHE A 274 -7.62 -37.67 -9.51
CA PHE A 274 -7.20 -36.58 -8.66
C PHE A 274 -7.51 -36.85 -7.19
N GLU A 275 -8.71 -37.29 -6.85
CA GLU A 275 -9.11 -37.68 -5.49
C GLU A 275 -8.25 -38.84 -4.96
N THR A 276 -7.87 -39.77 -5.81
CA THR A 276 -7.03 -40.91 -5.42
C THR A 276 -5.61 -40.51 -5.08
N TYR A 277 -4.98 -39.69 -5.91
CA TYR A 277 -3.53 -39.43 -5.82
C TYR A 277 -3.15 -38.12 -5.13
N PHE A 278 -4.07 -37.15 -5.01
CA PHE A 278 -3.77 -35.83 -4.44
C PHE A 278 -4.23 -35.61 -3.01
N GLN A 279 -4.99 -36.54 -2.44
CA GLN A 279 -5.37 -36.51 -1.03
C GLN A 279 -4.17 -36.78 -0.12
N THR A 280 -4.24 -36.29 1.11
CA THR A 280 -3.32 -36.61 2.19
C THR A 280 -4.11 -37.09 3.40
N PRO A 281 -3.47 -37.72 4.41
CA PRO A 281 -4.19 -38.09 5.64
C PRO A 281 -4.89 -36.92 6.33
N GLN A 282 -4.41 -35.68 6.08
CA GLN A 282 -4.88 -34.49 6.72
C GLN A 282 -5.94 -33.71 5.90
N MET A 283 -6.01 -33.95 4.57
CA MET A 283 -6.88 -33.16 3.70
C MET A 283 -7.25 -33.93 2.42
N ASN A 284 -8.52 -33.87 2.02
CA ASN A 284 -8.97 -34.39 0.74
C ASN A 284 -8.39 -33.60 -0.44
N ALA A 285 -8.41 -34.19 -1.64
CA ALA A 285 -7.76 -33.63 -2.82
C ALA A 285 -8.31 -32.27 -3.23
N LEU A 286 -9.65 -32.08 -3.20
CA LEU A 286 -10.29 -30.83 -3.62
C LEU A 286 -10.04 -29.69 -2.63
N ASP A 287 -10.10 -29.96 -1.32
CA ASP A 287 -9.76 -28.96 -0.31
C ASP A 287 -8.28 -28.57 -0.38
N ARG A 288 -7.42 -29.55 -0.65
CA ARG A 288 -5.99 -29.31 -0.87
C ARG A 288 -5.77 -28.44 -2.11
N MET A 289 -6.46 -28.73 -3.22
CA MET A 289 -6.41 -27.89 -4.41
C MET A 289 -6.85 -26.45 -4.09
N LYS A 290 -7.97 -26.29 -3.37
CA LYS A 290 -8.49 -24.99 -2.96
C LYS A 290 -7.47 -24.19 -2.14
N LEU A 291 -6.81 -24.85 -1.18
CA LEU A 291 -5.76 -24.22 -0.36
C LEU A 291 -4.55 -23.77 -1.19
N PHE A 292 -4.03 -24.63 -2.08
CA PHE A 292 -2.88 -24.27 -2.90
C PHE A 292 -3.21 -23.25 -4.00
N LYS A 293 -4.43 -23.21 -4.51
CA LYS A 293 -4.90 -22.11 -5.39
C LYS A 293 -4.89 -20.77 -4.65
N LEU A 294 -5.39 -20.73 -3.41
CA LEU A 294 -5.31 -19.54 -2.57
C LEU A 294 -3.84 -19.17 -2.25
N ALA A 295 -3.00 -20.14 -1.91
CA ALA A 295 -1.59 -19.89 -1.65
C ALA A 295 -0.88 -19.32 -2.89
N TRP A 296 -1.13 -19.88 -4.09
CA TRP A 296 -0.57 -19.36 -5.33
C TRP A 296 -0.98 -17.91 -5.57
N ASP A 297 -2.23 -17.56 -5.29
CA ASP A 297 -2.73 -16.20 -5.47
C ASP A 297 -2.06 -15.19 -4.50
N VAL A 298 -1.47 -15.68 -3.39
CA VAL A 298 -0.68 -14.86 -2.47
C VAL A 298 0.81 -14.79 -2.85
N VAL A 299 1.40 -15.86 -3.44
CA VAL A 299 2.86 -15.94 -3.61
C VAL A 299 3.35 -15.87 -5.05
N GLY A 300 2.52 -16.15 -6.06
CA GLY A 300 3.01 -16.35 -7.42
C GLY A 300 2.15 -15.76 -8.53
N SER A 301 0.92 -15.35 -8.26
CA SER A 301 0.03 -14.76 -9.26
C SER A 301 0.41 -13.31 -9.60
N GLU A 302 -0.24 -12.74 -10.60
CA GLU A 302 -0.11 -11.32 -10.91
C GLU A 302 -0.63 -10.44 -9.75
N PHE A 303 -1.68 -10.88 -9.05
CA PHE A 303 -2.14 -10.27 -7.80
C PHE A 303 -1.02 -10.24 -6.75
N ALA A 304 -0.35 -11.37 -6.52
CA ALA A 304 0.78 -11.45 -5.61
C ALA A 304 1.90 -10.46 -5.96
N GLY A 305 2.25 -10.36 -7.26
CA GLY A 305 3.25 -9.42 -7.76
C GLY A 305 2.86 -7.96 -7.52
N ARG A 306 1.59 -7.61 -7.77
CA ARG A 306 1.07 -6.28 -7.46
C ARG A 306 1.13 -5.99 -5.96
N GLN A 307 0.72 -6.93 -5.11
CA GLN A 307 0.74 -6.74 -3.66
C GLN A 307 2.17 -6.60 -3.11
N LEU A 308 3.12 -7.36 -3.66
CA LEU A 308 4.53 -7.25 -3.28
C LEU A 308 5.08 -5.85 -3.57
N GLN A 309 4.79 -5.31 -4.75
CA GLN A 309 5.19 -3.96 -5.13
C GLN A 309 4.47 -2.90 -4.30
N TYR A 310 3.18 -3.09 -4.05
CA TYR A 310 2.35 -2.17 -3.28
C TYR A 310 2.87 -2.01 -1.84
N GLU A 311 3.07 -3.11 -1.11
CA GLU A 311 3.53 -3.05 0.28
C GLU A 311 4.98 -2.51 0.39
N LYS A 312 5.77 -2.66 -0.66
CA LYS A 312 7.13 -2.11 -0.71
C LYS A 312 7.15 -0.59 -0.85
N PHE A 313 6.17 0.02 -1.54
CA PHE A 313 6.24 1.42 -1.96
C PHE A 313 5.02 2.28 -1.58
N TYR A 314 4.01 1.73 -0.93
CA TYR A 314 2.77 2.47 -0.59
C TYR A 314 3.06 3.78 0.17
N ALA A 315 3.88 3.73 1.20
CA ALA A 315 4.24 4.92 2.00
C ALA A 315 5.48 5.67 1.43
N GLY A 316 5.90 5.35 0.21
CA GLY A 316 7.11 5.85 -0.41
C GLY A 316 8.29 4.90 -0.27
N ALA A 317 9.46 5.31 -0.78
CA ALA A 317 10.68 4.51 -0.67
C ALA A 317 11.14 4.41 0.80
N SER A 318 11.79 3.29 1.17
CA SER A 318 12.22 3.00 2.54
C SER A 318 13.01 4.15 3.20
N PHE A 319 13.86 4.85 2.44
CA PHE A 319 14.62 5.98 2.97
C PHE A 319 13.74 7.17 3.38
N ILE A 320 12.60 7.38 2.73
CA ILE A 320 11.61 8.41 3.09
C ILE A 320 10.98 8.07 4.44
N ILE A 321 10.56 6.81 4.62
CA ILE A 321 9.96 6.33 5.87
C ILE A 321 10.96 6.41 7.01
N ARG A 322 12.22 6.03 6.78
CA ARG A 322 13.31 6.14 7.77
C ARG A 322 13.60 7.59 8.16
N ASN A 323 13.50 8.53 7.23
CA ASN A 323 13.59 9.96 7.54
C ASN A 323 12.43 10.45 8.43
N HIS A 324 11.21 9.90 8.26
CA HIS A 324 10.12 10.19 9.20
C HIS A 324 10.43 9.65 10.59
N ASN A 325 10.93 8.40 10.72
CA ASN A 325 11.37 7.84 12.00
C ASN A 325 12.44 8.71 12.66
N PHE A 326 13.45 9.16 11.88
CA PHE A 326 14.48 10.04 12.40
C PHE A 326 13.90 11.33 12.99
N ARG A 327 12.95 11.96 12.31
CA ARG A 327 12.32 13.22 12.77
C ARG A 327 11.44 13.07 14.02
N GLU A 328 10.75 11.94 14.16
CA GLU A 328 9.88 11.67 15.30
C GLU A 328 10.64 11.07 16.50
N THR A 329 11.94 10.82 16.37
CA THR A 329 12.76 10.23 17.44
C THR A 329 13.18 11.30 18.43
N PRO A 330 12.98 11.08 19.75
CA PRO A 330 13.42 12.01 20.81
C PRO A 330 14.92 11.86 21.06
N TRP A 331 15.75 12.38 20.16
CA TRP A 331 17.21 12.23 20.20
C TRP A 331 17.83 12.71 21.50
N ASN A 332 17.39 13.87 22.01
CA ASN A 332 17.89 14.42 23.27
C ASN A 332 17.73 13.42 24.44
N HIS A 333 16.61 12.67 24.47
CA HIS A 333 16.42 11.64 25.50
C HIS A 333 17.49 10.54 25.41
N PHE A 334 17.86 10.12 24.20
CA PHE A 334 18.90 9.11 24.02
C PHE A 334 20.29 9.65 24.32
N GLU A 335 20.60 10.89 23.96
CA GLU A 335 21.81 11.58 24.34
C GLU A 335 21.94 11.66 25.87
N ASP A 336 20.90 12.11 26.58
CA ASP A 336 20.88 12.17 28.04
C ASP A 336 21.16 10.80 28.72
N VAL A 337 20.69 9.70 28.12
CA VAL A 337 20.98 8.35 28.63
C VAL A 337 22.45 8.03 28.53
N VAL A 338 23.07 8.37 27.40
CA VAL A 338 24.53 8.18 27.17
C VAL A 338 25.34 9.07 28.11
N ASP A 339 25.01 10.34 28.22
CA ASP A 339 25.68 11.31 29.06
C ASP A 339 25.65 10.91 30.54
N LYS A 340 24.52 10.38 31.02
CA LYS A 340 24.41 9.81 32.38
C LYS A 340 25.36 8.63 32.62
N VAL A 341 25.68 7.86 31.60
CA VAL A 341 26.69 6.78 31.72
C VAL A 341 28.09 7.36 31.68
N MET A 342 28.37 8.26 30.72
CA MET A 342 29.68 8.90 30.56
C MET A 342 30.10 9.71 31.76
N SER A 343 29.17 10.36 32.45
CA SER A 343 29.44 11.12 33.68
C SER A 343 29.91 10.29 34.89
N LYS A 344 29.88 8.95 34.78
CA LYS A 344 30.32 8.06 35.87
C LYS A 344 31.77 7.62 35.75
N TYR A 345 32.49 8.03 34.72
CA TYR A 345 33.90 7.72 34.53
C TYR A 345 34.64 8.87 33.87
N ASP A 346 35.93 8.97 34.16
CA ASP A 346 36.82 10.01 33.60
C ASP A 346 37.75 9.47 32.55
N VAL A 347 38.29 10.36 31.71
CA VAL A 347 39.35 10.05 30.78
C VAL A 347 40.63 9.81 31.59
N PRO A 348 41.24 8.60 31.56
CA PRO A 348 42.38 8.27 32.43
C PRO A 348 43.67 8.96 32.04
N ILE A 349 43.72 9.63 30.89
CA ILE A 349 44.85 10.38 30.38
C ILE A 349 44.52 11.87 30.47
N LYS A 350 45.20 12.60 31.34
CA LYS A 350 45.16 14.08 31.34
C LYS A 350 46.06 14.61 30.23
N PRO A 351 45.65 15.62 29.50
CA PRO A 351 46.47 16.24 28.47
C PRO A 351 47.73 16.89 29.06
#